data_f23ab9964f32241bc94abbcc10958778
#
_entry.id   f23ab9964f32241bc94abbcc10958778
#
_cell.length_a   1.000
_cell.length_b   1.000
_cell.length_c   1.000
_cell.angle_alpha   90.00
_cell.angle_beta   90.00
_cell.angle_gamma   90.00
#
_symmetry.space_group_name_H-M   'P 1'
#
loop_
_entity.id
_entity.type
_entity.pdbx_description
1 polymer ?
#
loop_
_entity_poly.entity_id
_entity_poly.type
_entity_poly.pdbx_seq_one_letter_code
_entity_poly.pdbx_strand_id
1 'polypeptide(L)'
;MTPLISEMGASSGAGSISGSTLPKWQLALAVGAPVALGLGYMYYRNSSKSASRPRGKPKGGTGKENGTAKDKQLSVDGDDPSKVVSPPQPRNETPLEKATRYKNEGNDYFKSGKYDEAILSYNKAIETCPTENSMDLATFYQNRAAAYDHLKKYTAVKADCTKALELNPRYIKALQRRARALEHSREWVSVLEDVTAACILEQFSNQSTLMMADRVLKQLGRQHAKEHIENKKPVMPSKHFIRTYFSSFSNDPILTKLKESETMEPSTGYAKARQAMREEKYDDVISFCSEEIDRPEFVPESCMEVYLLRATFHLLLGRHTNAITDLQKIIESENSSREVKTNALIKRASMYMQLEDPDKCFLDFEKATEIYPECGDIYHHRGQVNLILEKVNDALEDFQKAVTLNPDFGIAFVQKCYTDYRYAILSKDKDKINKVLKDFEIAFEKFPDCVESYTLYAQVLCDSQDFAKADSYFAKALQRDPNNANVYVHRGLLQLQWNGNINKAIEYINKALKLDNKCEFGYETLGTIEVQRGNLKEAIELFDQALALGRTEMELSHIFSLRDAAKAQLTVTERLGLDLSTLSSLQGIS
;
A
#
# COMPACT_ATOMS: atom_id res chain seq x y z
N MET A 1 11.90 6.65 11.69
CA MET A 1 10.52 6.53 12.20
C MET A 1 9.77 7.85 12.27
N THR A 2 10.41 8.97 12.53
CA THR A 2 9.73 10.28 12.59
C THR A 2 9.01 10.70 11.30
N PRO A 3 9.48 10.39 10.09
CA PRO A 3 8.71 10.63 8.87
C PRO A 3 7.42 9.80 8.76
N LEU A 4 7.32 8.68 9.49
CA LEU A 4 6.23 7.72 9.36
C LEU A 4 4.92 8.14 10.03
N ILE A 5 4.98 8.99 11.04
CA ILE A 5 3.79 9.40 11.80
C ILE A 5 3.09 10.59 11.15
N SER A 6 3.85 11.43 10.43
CA SER A 6 3.28 12.55 9.67
C SER A 6 2.34 12.10 8.55
N GLU A 7 2.36 10.83 8.18
CA GLU A 7 1.69 10.28 7.01
C GLU A 7 0.38 9.53 7.31
N MET A 8 0.03 9.32 8.59
CA MET A 8 -1.12 8.49 9.00
C MET A 8 -2.50 9.21 9.01
N GLY A 9 -2.59 10.44 8.51
CA GLY A 9 -3.75 11.32 8.71
C GLY A 9 -4.93 11.20 7.74
N ALA A 10 -4.94 10.35 6.74
CA ALA A 10 -5.88 10.49 5.64
C ALA A 10 -6.84 9.31 5.40
N SER A 11 -7.45 8.68 6.39
CA SER A 11 -8.63 7.86 6.11
C SER A 11 -9.46 7.46 7.33
N SER A 12 -10.38 8.28 7.78
CA SER A 12 -11.68 7.84 8.32
C SER A 12 -12.58 9.03 8.64
N GLY A 13 -13.12 9.65 7.61
CA GLY A 13 -14.24 10.57 7.72
C GLY A 13 -15.41 10.02 6.92
N ALA A 14 -16.23 9.17 7.54
CA ALA A 14 -17.54 8.84 6.97
C ALA A 14 -18.46 10.03 7.12
N GLY A 15 -18.40 10.93 6.15
CA GLY A 15 -19.41 11.95 5.91
C GLY A 15 -20.02 11.66 4.55
N SER A 16 -21.30 11.32 4.53
CA SER A 16 -22.09 11.10 3.33
C SER A 16 -22.08 12.33 2.42
N ILE A 17 -21.33 12.25 1.33
CA ILE A 17 -21.54 13.12 0.16
C ILE A 17 -21.80 12.19 -1.02
N SER A 18 -23.00 12.26 -1.56
CA SER A 18 -23.41 11.65 -2.81
C SER A 18 -22.61 12.28 -3.95
N GLY A 19 -21.78 11.47 -4.63
CA GLY A 19 -21.10 11.86 -5.84
C GLY A 19 -19.72 11.19 -5.94
N SER A 20 -19.63 10.13 -6.77
CA SER A 20 -18.40 9.44 -7.22
C SER A 20 -17.44 8.98 -6.13
N THR A 21 -17.78 7.86 -5.51
CA THR A 21 -16.81 7.12 -4.72
C THR A 21 -15.83 6.43 -5.66
N LEU A 22 -14.62 6.96 -5.76
CA LEU A 22 -13.49 6.22 -6.34
C LEU A 22 -13.33 4.89 -5.62
N PRO A 23 -13.11 3.78 -6.33
CA PRO A 23 -12.86 2.49 -5.70
C PRO A 23 -11.67 2.56 -4.76
N LYS A 24 -11.73 1.84 -3.63
CA LYS A 24 -10.70 1.89 -2.57
C LYS A 24 -9.27 1.62 -3.05
N TRP A 25 -9.06 0.87 -4.13
CA TRP A 25 -7.74 0.69 -4.73
C TRP A 25 -7.31 1.86 -5.64
N GLN A 26 -8.25 2.55 -6.28
CA GLN A 26 -7.98 3.82 -6.96
C GLN A 26 -7.80 4.94 -5.93
N LEU A 27 -8.45 4.86 -4.76
CA LEU A 27 -8.12 5.72 -3.62
C LEU A 27 -6.73 5.40 -3.06
N ALA A 28 -6.29 4.15 -3.07
CA ALA A 28 -4.90 3.80 -2.77
C ALA A 28 -3.93 4.30 -3.85
N LEU A 29 -4.35 4.35 -5.12
CA LEU A 29 -3.61 4.96 -6.23
C LEU A 29 -3.81 6.50 -6.28
N ALA A 30 -4.97 7.02 -5.86
CA ALA A 30 -5.32 8.44 -5.93
C ALA A 30 -5.00 9.22 -4.66
N VAL A 31 -5.02 8.54 -3.53
CA VAL A 31 -4.56 9.04 -2.24
C VAL A 31 -3.19 8.41 -1.99
N GLY A 32 -2.30 8.45 -2.95
CA GLY A 32 -0.89 8.11 -2.77
C GLY A 32 -0.37 8.76 -1.49
N ALA A 33 -0.91 8.32 -0.39
CA ALA A 33 -0.41 8.67 0.91
C ALA A 33 0.87 7.88 1.06
N PRO A 34 1.97 8.52 1.18
CA PRO A 34 3.21 7.93 1.56
C PRO A 34 3.13 7.68 3.04
N VAL A 35 2.50 6.64 3.32
CA VAL A 35 2.54 6.04 4.63
C VAL A 35 3.23 4.73 4.41
N ALA A 36 4.45 4.87 3.99
CA ALA A 36 5.29 3.78 3.55
C ALA A 36 5.48 2.65 4.58
N LEU A 37 5.08 2.79 5.82
CA LEU A 37 5.13 1.70 6.80
C LEU A 37 3.82 1.52 7.58
N GLY A 38 3.02 2.56 7.77
CA GLY A 38 1.80 2.49 8.58
C GLY A 38 0.56 2.06 7.81
N LEU A 39 0.26 2.65 6.65
CA LEU A 39 -0.96 2.34 5.90
C LEU A 39 -0.87 1.04 5.11
N GLY A 40 0.30 0.67 4.58
CA GLY A 40 0.50 -0.65 3.98
C GLY A 40 0.19 -1.75 4.99
N TYR A 41 0.66 -1.62 6.23
CA TYR A 41 0.35 -2.54 7.32
C TYR A 41 -1.11 -2.47 7.78
N MET A 42 -1.70 -1.27 7.93
CA MET A 42 -3.11 -1.09 8.29
C MET A 42 -4.05 -1.62 7.23
N TYR A 43 -3.76 -1.37 5.96
CA TYR A 43 -4.54 -1.89 4.84
C TYR A 43 -4.43 -3.42 4.76
N TYR A 44 -3.24 -3.98 4.93
CA TYR A 44 -2.99 -5.42 5.00
C TYR A 44 -3.76 -6.07 6.14
N ARG A 45 -3.72 -5.51 7.34
CA ARG A 45 -4.41 -6.05 8.53
C ARG A 45 -5.93 -5.96 8.43
N ASN A 46 -6.49 -4.88 7.88
CA ASN A 46 -7.95 -4.76 7.69
C ASN A 46 -8.49 -5.72 6.64
N SER A 47 -7.73 -6.01 5.58
CA SER A 47 -8.13 -6.99 4.58
C SER A 47 -7.99 -8.44 5.08
N SER A 48 -7.01 -8.74 5.95
CA SER A 48 -6.88 -10.06 6.58
C SER A 48 -7.97 -10.34 7.62
N LYS A 49 -8.46 -9.34 8.35
CA LYS A 49 -9.57 -9.48 9.30
C LYS A 49 -10.93 -9.73 8.62
N SER A 50 -11.13 -9.27 7.39
CA SER A 50 -12.34 -9.57 6.63
C SER A 50 -12.43 -11.03 6.15
N ALA A 51 -11.29 -11.72 6.05
CA ALA A 51 -11.20 -13.12 5.65
C ALA A 51 -11.45 -14.13 6.79
N SER A 52 -11.43 -13.70 8.06
CA SER A 52 -11.48 -14.58 9.23
C SER A 52 -12.78 -14.54 10.03
N ARG A 53 -13.87 -13.93 9.52
CA ARG A 53 -15.18 -14.07 10.17
C ARG A 53 -15.83 -15.42 9.83
N PRO A 54 -16.14 -16.28 10.81
CA PRO A 54 -16.82 -17.54 10.56
C PRO A 54 -18.24 -17.26 10.06
N ARG A 55 -18.62 -17.88 8.95
CA ARG A 55 -19.98 -17.89 8.42
C ARG A 55 -20.92 -18.48 9.49
N GLY A 56 -21.73 -17.65 10.11
CA GLY A 56 -22.87 -18.05 10.90
C GLY A 56 -23.85 -18.80 10.01
N LYS A 57 -24.28 -19.99 10.44
CA LYS A 57 -25.29 -20.82 9.80
C LYS A 57 -26.58 -20.02 9.62
N PRO A 58 -27.26 -20.09 8.46
CA PRO A 58 -28.58 -19.48 8.30
C PRO A 58 -29.61 -20.31 9.10
N LYS A 59 -30.31 -19.64 10.00
CA LYS A 59 -31.54 -20.17 10.61
C LYS A 59 -32.65 -20.08 9.58
N GLY A 60 -33.27 -21.21 9.32
CA GLY A 60 -34.49 -21.33 8.51
C GLY A 60 -35.64 -20.50 9.07
N GLY A 61 -36.35 -19.86 8.19
CA GLY A 61 -37.62 -19.19 8.45
C GLY A 61 -38.53 -19.43 7.26
N THR A 62 -39.52 -20.27 7.52
CA THR A 62 -40.65 -20.62 6.65
C THR A 62 -41.57 -19.43 6.44
N GLY A 63 -42.11 -19.30 5.23
CA GLY A 63 -43.46 -18.74 5.17
C GLY A 63 -43.79 -17.77 4.05
N LYS A 64 -44.49 -18.34 3.14
CA LYS A 64 -45.74 -17.95 2.47
C LYS A 64 -45.65 -17.22 1.13
N GLU A 65 -46.14 -18.00 0.18
CA GLU A 65 -46.76 -17.59 -1.09
C GLU A 65 -47.77 -16.46 -0.92
N ASN A 66 -47.83 -15.58 -1.91
CA ASN A 66 -49.14 -15.16 -2.44
C ASN A 66 -48.96 -14.69 -3.88
N GLY A 67 -49.62 -15.44 -4.76
CA GLY A 67 -49.81 -15.12 -6.14
C GLY A 67 -50.89 -14.07 -6.36
N THR A 68 -50.83 -13.41 -7.47
CA THR A 68 -51.99 -12.89 -8.18
C THR A 68 -51.78 -13.04 -9.67
N ALA A 69 -52.43 -14.01 -10.21
CA ALA A 69 -52.74 -14.13 -11.63
C ALA A 69 -53.72 -13.01 -12.02
N LYS A 70 -53.51 -12.42 -13.17
CA LYS A 70 -54.54 -11.68 -13.89
C LYS A 70 -54.78 -12.32 -15.25
N ASP A 71 -55.87 -13.07 -15.31
CA ASP A 71 -56.55 -13.47 -16.51
C ASP A 71 -56.88 -12.28 -17.40
N LYS A 72 -56.66 -12.38 -18.68
CA LYS A 72 -57.41 -11.69 -19.71
C LYS A 72 -57.97 -12.67 -20.73
N GLN A 73 -59.27 -12.64 -20.75
CA GLN A 73 -60.21 -13.44 -21.56
C GLN A 73 -59.96 -13.36 -23.06
N LEU A 74 -60.13 -14.51 -23.67
CA LEU A 74 -60.33 -14.69 -25.11
C LEU A 74 -61.67 -14.11 -25.53
N SER A 75 -61.70 -13.45 -26.67
CA SER A 75 -62.91 -13.29 -27.50
C SER A 75 -62.73 -14.19 -28.72
N VAL A 76 -63.69 -15.05 -28.88
CA VAL A 76 -63.91 -15.93 -30.03
C VAL A 76 -64.75 -15.16 -31.02
N ASP A 77 -64.34 -15.15 -32.30
CA ASP A 77 -65.25 -15.01 -33.41
C ASP A 77 -64.68 -15.65 -34.69
N GLY A 78 -65.45 -16.51 -35.31
CA GLY A 78 -65.66 -16.65 -36.74
C GLY A 78 -64.83 -17.68 -37.47
N ASP A 79 -65.44 -18.87 -37.62
CA ASP A 79 -65.10 -19.91 -38.60
C ASP A 79 -65.07 -19.42 -40.04
N ASP A 80 -63.96 -19.76 -40.77
CA ASP A 80 -63.99 -19.96 -42.23
C ASP A 80 -63.15 -21.22 -42.59
N PRO A 81 -63.77 -22.32 -43.03
CA PRO A 81 -63.04 -23.56 -43.30
C PRO A 81 -62.71 -23.65 -44.79
N SER A 82 -61.69 -23.00 -45.25
CA SER A 82 -61.08 -23.30 -46.56
C SER A 82 -59.72 -22.65 -46.78
N LYS A 83 -58.70 -23.05 -46.04
CA LYS A 83 -57.30 -22.96 -46.50
C LYS A 83 -56.55 -24.20 -46.01
N VAL A 84 -56.34 -25.09 -46.96
CA VAL A 84 -55.37 -26.20 -46.85
C VAL A 84 -53.99 -25.54 -46.68
N VAL A 85 -53.52 -25.50 -45.45
CA VAL A 85 -52.13 -25.11 -45.15
C VAL A 85 -51.31 -26.37 -45.38
N SER A 86 -50.53 -26.35 -46.45
CA SER A 86 -49.48 -27.34 -46.67
C SER A 86 -48.56 -27.39 -45.46
N PRO A 87 -48.14 -28.59 -44.99
CA PRO A 87 -47.19 -28.69 -43.89
C PRO A 87 -45.94 -27.89 -44.24
N PRO A 88 -45.38 -27.10 -43.30
CA PRO A 88 -44.17 -26.35 -43.57
C PRO A 88 -43.07 -27.32 -43.95
N GLN A 89 -42.50 -27.14 -45.14
CA GLN A 89 -41.32 -27.89 -45.56
C GLN A 89 -40.24 -27.72 -44.49
N PRO A 90 -39.50 -28.77 -44.13
CA PRO A 90 -38.41 -28.67 -43.18
C PRO A 90 -37.41 -27.63 -43.73
N ARG A 91 -37.39 -26.44 -43.08
CA ARG A 91 -36.32 -25.46 -43.38
C ARG A 91 -35.00 -26.14 -43.04
N ASN A 92 -34.13 -26.26 -44.02
CA ASN A 92 -32.77 -26.75 -43.80
C ASN A 92 -32.12 -25.82 -42.78
N GLU A 93 -31.94 -26.35 -41.57
CA GLU A 93 -31.30 -25.63 -40.44
C GLU A 93 -29.93 -25.18 -40.88
N THR A 94 -29.63 -23.88 -40.77
CA THR A 94 -28.31 -23.34 -41.12
C THR A 94 -27.25 -23.88 -40.13
N PRO A 95 -25.97 -23.94 -40.52
CA PRO A 95 -24.91 -24.37 -39.60
C PRO A 95 -24.90 -23.60 -38.27
N LEU A 96 -25.18 -22.29 -38.29
CA LEU A 96 -25.27 -21.44 -37.09
C LEU A 96 -26.47 -21.79 -36.22
N GLU A 97 -27.65 -22.00 -36.81
CA GLU A 97 -28.86 -22.43 -36.06
C GLU A 97 -28.61 -23.77 -35.41
N LYS A 98 -27.97 -24.71 -36.09
CA LYS A 98 -27.60 -26.03 -35.56
C LYS A 98 -26.59 -25.90 -34.43
N ALA A 99 -25.56 -25.06 -34.53
CA ALA A 99 -24.60 -24.78 -33.50
C ALA A 99 -25.28 -24.15 -32.26
N THR A 100 -26.22 -23.22 -32.50
CA THR A 100 -27.00 -22.57 -31.44
C THR A 100 -27.87 -23.55 -30.70
N ARG A 101 -28.48 -24.52 -31.39
CA ARG A 101 -29.27 -25.60 -30.76
C ARG A 101 -28.37 -26.45 -29.86
N TYR A 102 -27.18 -26.87 -30.32
CA TYR A 102 -26.22 -27.61 -29.47
C TYR A 102 -25.76 -26.80 -28.26
N LYS A 103 -25.52 -25.49 -28.42
CA LYS A 103 -25.21 -24.62 -27.28
C LYS A 103 -26.34 -24.58 -26.25
N ASN A 104 -27.59 -24.49 -26.70
CA ASN A 104 -28.75 -24.48 -25.81
C ASN A 104 -28.91 -25.82 -25.07
N GLU A 105 -28.74 -26.95 -25.78
CA GLU A 105 -28.71 -28.29 -25.16
C GLU A 105 -27.59 -28.37 -24.10
N GLY A 106 -26.39 -27.87 -24.41
CA GLY A 106 -25.30 -27.79 -23.44
C GLY A 106 -25.63 -26.93 -22.23
N ASN A 107 -26.33 -25.80 -22.43
CA ASN A 107 -26.81 -24.97 -21.31
C ASN A 107 -27.80 -25.70 -20.40
N ASP A 108 -28.67 -26.55 -20.94
CA ASP A 108 -29.65 -27.32 -20.15
C ASP A 108 -28.95 -28.43 -19.35
N TYR A 109 -27.98 -29.13 -19.94
CA TYR A 109 -27.11 -30.05 -19.19
C TYR A 109 -26.34 -29.32 -18.08
N PHE A 110 -25.77 -28.13 -18.39
CA PHE A 110 -25.06 -27.34 -17.41
C PHE A 110 -25.92 -26.94 -16.21
N LYS A 111 -27.14 -26.46 -16.46
CA LYS A 111 -28.13 -26.14 -15.39
C LYS A 111 -28.51 -27.34 -14.55
N SER A 112 -28.52 -28.55 -15.17
CA SER A 112 -28.81 -29.80 -14.51
C SER A 112 -27.61 -30.40 -13.76
N GLY A 113 -26.45 -29.72 -13.75
CA GLY A 113 -25.24 -30.20 -13.11
C GLY A 113 -24.49 -31.29 -13.88
N LYS A 114 -24.91 -31.62 -15.11
CA LYS A 114 -24.32 -32.63 -15.97
C LYS A 114 -23.23 -31.99 -16.84
N TYR A 115 -22.07 -31.70 -16.21
CA TYR A 115 -21.01 -30.88 -16.85
C TYR A 115 -20.28 -31.59 -17.98
N ASP A 116 -20.10 -32.92 -17.90
CA ASP A 116 -19.45 -33.67 -18.97
C ASP A 116 -20.34 -33.76 -20.22
N GLU A 117 -21.66 -33.96 -20.07
CA GLU A 117 -22.63 -33.92 -21.17
C GLU A 117 -22.75 -32.52 -21.77
N ALA A 118 -22.69 -31.48 -20.92
CA ALA A 118 -22.66 -30.09 -21.40
C ALA A 118 -21.42 -29.84 -22.28
N ILE A 119 -20.25 -30.33 -21.90
CA ILE A 119 -19.01 -30.23 -22.69
C ILE A 119 -19.16 -30.88 -24.05
N LEU A 120 -19.75 -32.07 -24.10
CA LEU A 120 -19.98 -32.77 -25.37
C LEU A 120 -20.91 -31.99 -26.30
N SER A 121 -21.96 -31.38 -25.79
CA SER A 121 -22.87 -30.54 -26.56
C SER A 121 -22.17 -29.23 -27.04
N TYR A 122 -21.38 -28.60 -26.17
CA TYR A 122 -20.58 -27.44 -26.56
C TYR A 122 -19.50 -27.78 -27.59
N ASN A 123 -18.89 -28.98 -27.56
CA ASN A 123 -17.98 -29.45 -28.63
C ASN A 123 -18.67 -29.45 -29.95
N LYS A 124 -19.88 -30.08 -30.06
CA LYS A 124 -20.67 -30.08 -31.27
C LYS A 124 -21.03 -28.67 -31.74
N ALA A 125 -21.33 -27.74 -30.81
CA ALA A 125 -21.61 -26.36 -31.16
C ALA A 125 -20.40 -25.67 -31.77
N ILE A 126 -19.21 -25.85 -31.20
CA ILE A 126 -17.95 -25.27 -31.68
C ILE A 126 -17.58 -25.84 -33.07
N GLU A 127 -17.70 -27.16 -33.25
CA GLU A 127 -17.37 -27.84 -34.52
C GLU A 127 -18.33 -27.48 -35.67
N THR A 128 -19.60 -27.17 -35.33
CA THR A 128 -20.64 -26.86 -36.33
C THR A 128 -20.69 -25.36 -36.66
N CYS A 129 -20.20 -24.50 -35.79
CA CYS A 129 -20.26 -23.04 -35.92
C CYS A 129 -19.34 -22.57 -37.07
N PRO A 130 -19.86 -21.77 -38.04
CA PRO A 130 -19.01 -21.14 -39.03
C PRO A 130 -18.00 -20.19 -38.40
N THR A 131 -16.78 -20.15 -38.94
CA THR A 131 -15.67 -19.32 -38.41
C THR A 131 -15.94 -17.82 -38.50
N GLU A 132 -16.81 -17.40 -39.42
CA GLU A 132 -17.23 -16.00 -39.59
C GLU A 132 -18.07 -15.51 -38.40
N ASN A 133 -18.71 -16.43 -37.65
CA ASN A 133 -19.53 -16.12 -36.48
C ASN A 133 -18.69 -16.06 -35.18
N SER A 134 -17.66 -15.23 -35.20
CA SER A 134 -16.65 -15.15 -34.12
C SER A 134 -17.24 -14.87 -32.73
N MET A 135 -18.30 -14.07 -32.64
CA MET A 135 -18.93 -13.73 -31.33
C MET A 135 -19.71 -14.91 -30.75
N ASP A 136 -20.39 -15.70 -31.60
CA ASP A 136 -21.06 -16.92 -31.19
C ASP A 136 -20.05 -17.98 -30.76
N LEU A 137 -19.00 -18.14 -31.54
CA LEU A 137 -17.92 -19.08 -31.25
C LEU A 137 -17.21 -18.71 -29.94
N ALA A 138 -16.94 -17.44 -29.69
CA ALA A 138 -16.42 -16.97 -28.39
C ALA A 138 -17.34 -17.34 -27.22
N THR A 139 -18.67 -17.25 -27.44
CA THR A 139 -19.66 -17.61 -26.43
C THR A 139 -19.64 -19.14 -26.17
N PHE A 140 -19.49 -19.96 -27.19
CA PHE A 140 -19.45 -21.42 -27.03
C PHE A 140 -18.18 -21.86 -26.28
N TYR A 141 -17.01 -21.33 -26.61
CA TYR A 141 -15.78 -21.55 -25.84
C TYR A 141 -15.95 -21.13 -24.38
N GLN A 142 -16.51 -19.94 -24.12
CA GLN A 142 -16.71 -19.43 -22.76
C GLN A 142 -17.69 -20.32 -21.94
N ASN A 143 -18.74 -20.86 -22.59
CA ASN A 143 -19.69 -21.77 -21.93
C ASN A 143 -19.04 -23.13 -21.65
N ARG A 144 -18.23 -23.67 -22.56
CA ARG A 144 -17.46 -24.89 -22.30
C ARG A 144 -16.44 -24.70 -21.19
N ALA A 145 -15.74 -23.55 -21.17
CA ALA A 145 -14.86 -23.17 -20.06
C ALA A 145 -15.59 -23.12 -18.71
N ALA A 146 -16.87 -22.71 -18.69
CA ALA A 146 -17.67 -22.73 -17.49
C ALA A 146 -17.89 -24.16 -16.96
N ALA A 147 -18.17 -25.11 -17.84
CA ALA A 147 -18.32 -26.51 -17.46
C ALA A 147 -16.99 -27.11 -16.97
N TYR A 148 -15.88 -26.81 -17.62
CA TYR A 148 -14.55 -27.20 -17.14
C TYR A 148 -14.19 -26.59 -15.79
N ASP A 149 -14.60 -25.35 -15.50
CA ASP A 149 -14.39 -24.66 -14.23
C ASP A 149 -15.07 -25.40 -13.07
N HIS A 150 -16.32 -25.82 -13.26
CA HIS A 150 -17.05 -26.65 -12.28
C HIS A 150 -16.37 -28.00 -12.03
N LEU A 151 -15.75 -28.58 -13.07
CA LEU A 151 -14.98 -29.83 -12.96
C LEU A 151 -13.54 -29.60 -12.46
N LYS A 152 -13.15 -28.36 -12.16
CA LYS A 152 -11.79 -27.97 -11.73
C LYS A 152 -10.69 -28.33 -12.74
N LYS A 153 -11.04 -28.44 -14.04
CA LYS A 153 -10.12 -28.73 -15.14
C LYS A 153 -9.45 -27.40 -15.63
N TYR A 154 -8.65 -26.77 -14.77
CA TYR A 154 -8.16 -25.38 -14.96
C TYR A 154 -7.33 -25.17 -16.24
N THR A 155 -6.56 -26.17 -16.69
CA THR A 155 -5.83 -26.09 -17.95
C THR A 155 -6.79 -25.95 -19.14
N ALA A 156 -7.89 -26.70 -19.17
CA ALA A 156 -8.91 -26.59 -20.21
C ALA A 156 -9.66 -25.25 -20.11
N VAL A 157 -9.94 -24.77 -18.90
CA VAL A 157 -10.53 -23.42 -18.68
C VAL A 157 -9.65 -22.35 -19.30
N LYS A 158 -8.33 -22.38 -19.02
CA LYS A 158 -7.35 -21.43 -19.57
C LYS A 158 -7.36 -21.46 -21.11
N ALA A 159 -7.32 -22.67 -21.72
CA ALA A 159 -7.29 -22.83 -23.16
C ALA A 159 -8.56 -22.26 -23.82
N ASP A 160 -9.74 -22.63 -23.33
CA ASP A 160 -11.02 -22.18 -23.88
C ASP A 160 -11.26 -20.68 -23.69
N CYS A 161 -10.94 -20.15 -22.51
CA CYS A 161 -11.05 -18.71 -22.28
C CYS A 161 -10.06 -17.93 -23.17
N THR A 162 -8.87 -18.48 -23.45
CA THR A 162 -7.92 -17.86 -24.38
C THR A 162 -8.50 -17.81 -25.79
N LYS A 163 -9.11 -18.92 -26.27
CA LYS A 163 -9.80 -18.93 -27.58
C LYS A 163 -10.98 -17.95 -27.62
N ALA A 164 -11.77 -17.88 -26.56
CA ALA A 164 -12.85 -16.89 -26.45
C ALA A 164 -12.34 -15.45 -26.52
N LEU A 165 -11.19 -15.15 -25.90
CA LEU A 165 -10.58 -13.82 -25.89
C LEU A 165 -9.81 -13.46 -27.17
N GLU A 166 -9.31 -14.44 -27.92
CA GLU A 166 -8.79 -14.24 -29.28
C GLU A 166 -9.91 -13.76 -30.22
N LEU A 167 -11.14 -14.28 -30.04
CA LEU A 167 -12.32 -13.93 -30.84
C LEU A 167 -13.02 -12.65 -30.32
N ASN A 168 -13.05 -12.45 -29.03
CA ASN A 168 -13.63 -11.28 -28.36
C ASN A 168 -12.74 -10.82 -27.20
N PRO A 169 -11.77 -9.92 -27.44
CA PRO A 169 -10.85 -9.43 -26.40
C PRO A 169 -11.52 -8.72 -25.22
N ARG A 170 -12.75 -8.24 -25.39
CA ARG A 170 -13.52 -7.52 -24.35
C ARG A 170 -14.52 -8.42 -23.62
N TYR A 171 -14.40 -9.74 -23.67
CA TYR A 171 -15.33 -10.67 -23.06
C TYR A 171 -15.07 -10.82 -21.54
N ILE A 172 -15.70 -9.96 -20.74
CA ILE A 172 -15.47 -9.87 -19.27
C ILE A 172 -15.58 -11.23 -18.57
N LYS A 173 -16.60 -12.05 -18.89
CA LYS A 173 -16.78 -13.38 -18.28
C LYS A 173 -15.61 -14.34 -18.57
N ALA A 174 -15.03 -14.25 -19.76
CA ALA A 174 -13.88 -15.06 -20.14
C ALA A 174 -12.61 -14.58 -19.43
N LEU A 175 -12.39 -13.24 -19.30
CA LEU A 175 -11.30 -12.64 -18.52
C LEU A 175 -11.35 -13.10 -17.06
N GLN A 176 -12.49 -12.92 -16.40
CA GLN A 176 -12.65 -13.31 -14.98
C GLN A 176 -12.47 -14.81 -14.74
N ARG A 177 -12.90 -15.65 -15.70
CA ARG A 177 -12.75 -17.11 -15.59
C ARG A 177 -11.31 -17.52 -15.85
N ARG A 178 -10.64 -16.92 -16.87
CA ARG A 178 -9.23 -17.20 -17.14
C ARG A 178 -8.36 -16.75 -15.97
N ALA A 179 -8.62 -15.59 -15.39
CA ALA A 179 -7.90 -15.09 -14.23
C ALA A 179 -7.96 -16.09 -13.04
N ARG A 180 -9.14 -16.66 -12.76
CA ARG A 180 -9.27 -17.69 -11.72
C ARG A 180 -8.49 -18.97 -12.03
N ALA A 181 -8.49 -19.40 -13.28
CA ALA A 181 -7.72 -20.58 -13.69
C ALA A 181 -6.21 -20.32 -13.59
N LEU A 182 -5.74 -19.13 -14.00
CA LEU A 182 -4.36 -18.70 -13.91
C LEU A 182 -3.88 -18.53 -12.44
N GLU A 183 -4.77 -18.12 -11.53
CA GLU A 183 -4.46 -18.05 -10.10
C GLU A 183 -4.09 -19.42 -9.54
N HIS A 184 -4.77 -20.50 -9.98
CA HIS A 184 -4.42 -21.86 -9.58
C HIS A 184 -3.06 -22.32 -10.10
N SER A 185 -2.63 -21.84 -11.26
CA SER A 185 -1.29 -22.10 -11.81
C SER A 185 -0.22 -21.11 -11.33
N ARG A 186 -0.58 -20.15 -10.47
CA ARG A 186 0.30 -19.09 -9.93
C ARG A 186 0.93 -18.20 -11.01
N GLU A 187 0.25 -18.03 -12.13
CA GLU A 187 0.70 -17.14 -13.20
C GLU A 187 0.25 -15.68 -12.93
N TRP A 188 0.75 -15.11 -11.83
CA TRP A 188 0.24 -13.87 -11.23
C TRP A 188 0.20 -12.66 -12.15
N VAL A 189 1.19 -12.50 -13.03
CA VAL A 189 1.24 -11.38 -14.02
C VAL A 189 0.05 -11.47 -14.96
N SER A 190 -0.18 -12.66 -15.54
CA SER A 190 -1.32 -12.89 -16.44
C SER A 190 -2.67 -12.75 -15.73
N VAL A 191 -2.75 -13.17 -14.44
CA VAL A 191 -3.93 -12.92 -13.60
C VAL A 191 -4.18 -11.43 -13.49
N LEU A 192 -3.15 -10.64 -13.18
CA LEU A 192 -3.26 -9.19 -13.01
C LEU A 192 -3.74 -8.52 -14.31
N GLU A 193 -3.21 -8.89 -15.46
CA GLU A 193 -3.64 -8.36 -16.75
C GLU A 193 -5.12 -8.64 -17.04
N ASP A 194 -5.58 -9.88 -16.82
CA ASP A 194 -6.98 -10.25 -17.06
C ASP A 194 -7.93 -9.55 -16.09
N VAL A 195 -7.55 -9.47 -14.82
CA VAL A 195 -8.35 -8.78 -13.79
C VAL A 195 -8.38 -7.27 -14.06
N THR A 196 -7.25 -6.68 -14.44
CA THR A 196 -7.18 -5.25 -14.81
C THR A 196 -8.06 -4.96 -16.02
N ALA A 197 -8.03 -5.82 -17.05
CA ALA A 197 -8.91 -5.70 -18.22
C ALA A 197 -10.39 -5.77 -17.81
N ALA A 198 -10.76 -6.72 -16.94
CA ALA A 198 -12.12 -6.82 -16.44
C ALA A 198 -12.52 -5.58 -15.63
N CYS A 199 -11.65 -5.06 -14.74
CA CYS A 199 -11.91 -3.84 -13.97
C CYS A 199 -12.17 -2.64 -14.88
N ILE A 200 -11.33 -2.43 -15.90
CA ILE A 200 -11.49 -1.32 -16.87
C ILE A 200 -12.83 -1.45 -17.62
N LEU A 201 -13.13 -2.64 -18.15
CA LEU A 201 -14.36 -2.88 -18.90
C LEU A 201 -15.63 -2.79 -18.05
N GLU A 202 -15.54 -3.10 -16.76
CA GLU A 202 -16.61 -2.94 -15.76
C GLU A 202 -16.64 -1.52 -15.16
N GLN A 203 -15.81 -0.60 -15.64
CA GLN A 203 -15.69 0.76 -15.09
C GLN A 203 -15.48 0.75 -13.58
N PHE A 204 -14.70 -0.20 -13.08
CA PHE A 204 -14.36 -0.38 -11.68
C PHE A 204 -15.56 -0.54 -10.72
N SER A 205 -16.73 -0.94 -11.22
CA SER A 205 -17.95 -1.07 -10.43
C SER A 205 -18.08 -2.42 -9.70
N ASN A 206 -17.34 -3.44 -10.14
CA ASN A 206 -17.44 -4.80 -9.59
C ASN A 206 -16.48 -5.02 -8.41
N GLN A 207 -17.02 -5.00 -7.19
CA GLN A 207 -16.24 -5.17 -5.96
C GLN A 207 -15.46 -6.50 -5.91
N SER A 208 -16.00 -7.58 -6.47
CA SER A 208 -15.32 -8.90 -6.47
C SER A 208 -14.05 -8.88 -7.34
N THR A 209 -14.14 -8.25 -8.52
CA THR A 209 -13.00 -8.10 -9.43
C THR A 209 -11.93 -7.18 -8.81
N LEU A 210 -12.35 -6.09 -8.15
CA LEU A 210 -11.44 -5.19 -7.43
C LEU A 210 -10.71 -5.88 -6.28
N MET A 211 -11.42 -6.69 -5.48
CA MET A 211 -10.78 -7.46 -4.40
C MET A 211 -9.79 -8.50 -4.92
N MET A 212 -10.06 -9.08 -6.10
CA MET A 212 -9.13 -10.00 -6.74
C MET A 212 -7.86 -9.26 -7.22
N ALA A 213 -8.02 -8.09 -7.85
CA ALA A 213 -6.90 -7.25 -8.27
C ALA A 213 -5.99 -6.88 -7.08
N ASP A 214 -6.58 -6.41 -5.97
CA ASP A 214 -5.86 -6.06 -4.75
C ASP A 214 -5.05 -7.25 -4.19
N ARG A 215 -5.69 -8.43 -4.09
CA ARG A 215 -5.00 -9.64 -3.60
C ARG A 215 -3.81 -10.03 -4.49
N VAL A 216 -3.99 -9.97 -5.81
CA VAL A 216 -2.95 -10.31 -6.77
C VAL A 216 -1.80 -9.32 -6.74
N LEU A 217 -2.10 -8.02 -6.68
CA LEU A 217 -1.08 -6.96 -6.55
C LEU A 217 -0.24 -7.13 -5.29
N LYS A 218 -0.86 -7.43 -4.16
CA LYS A 218 -0.14 -7.71 -2.91
C LYS A 218 0.76 -8.93 -3.02
N GLN A 219 0.29 -9.99 -3.67
CA GLN A 219 1.07 -11.21 -3.86
C GLN A 219 2.27 -10.98 -4.78
N LEU A 220 2.06 -10.28 -5.91
CA LEU A 220 3.12 -9.91 -6.85
C LEU A 220 4.13 -8.95 -6.21
N GLY A 221 3.63 -7.91 -5.55
CA GLY A 221 4.49 -6.93 -4.89
C GLY A 221 5.45 -7.58 -3.89
N ARG A 222 4.96 -8.53 -3.07
CA ARG A 222 5.81 -9.28 -2.14
C ARG A 222 6.84 -10.17 -2.85
N GLN A 223 6.40 -10.86 -3.91
CA GLN A 223 7.31 -11.70 -4.68
C GLN A 223 8.43 -10.86 -5.29
N HIS A 224 8.09 -9.78 -6.01
CA HIS A 224 9.06 -8.89 -6.64
C HIS A 224 9.97 -8.19 -5.63
N ALA A 225 9.43 -7.81 -4.46
CA ALA A 225 10.22 -7.20 -3.39
C ALA A 225 11.31 -8.16 -2.86
N LYS A 226 10.97 -9.42 -2.63
CA LYS A 226 11.95 -10.45 -2.21
C LYS A 226 13.05 -10.65 -3.23
N GLU A 227 12.66 -10.86 -4.50
CA GLU A 227 13.60 -11.03 -5.62
C GLU A 227 14.50 -9.79 -5.80
N HIS A 228 13.94 -8.60 -5.58
CA HIS A 228 14.67 -7.34 -5.71
C HIS A 228 15.67 -7.12 -4.58
N ILE A 229 15.29 -7.37 -3.32
CA ILE A 229 16.17 -7.19 -2.15
C ILE A 229 17.41 -8.08 -2.24
N GLU A 230 17.25 -9.33 -2.69
CA GLU A 230 18.38 -10.27 -2.83
C GLU A 230 19.45 -9.77 -3.80
N ASN A 231 19.07 -9.01 -4.81
CA ASN A 231 19.95 -8.56 -5.90
C ASN A 231 20.33 -7.07 -5.81
N LYS A 232 19.69 -6.31 -4.94
CA LYS A 232 19.86 -4.85 -4.86
C LYS A 232 21.11 -4.47 -4.08
N LYS A 233 21.89 -3.51 -4.62
CA LYS A 233 22.91 -2.82 -3.82
C LYS A 233 22.22 -1.81 -2.89
N PRO A 234 22.42 -1.90 -1.57
CA PRO A 234 21.86 -0.92 -0.64
C PRO A 234 22.34 0.51 -0.96
N VAL A 235 21.42 1.46 -0.89
CA VAL A 235 21.69 2.88 -1.14
C VAL A 235 21.56 3.64 0.16
N MET A 236 22.58 4.43 0.50
CA MET A 236 22.56 5.30 1.68
C MET A 236 21.42 6.32 1.55
N PRO A 237 20.56 6.48 2.57
CA PRO A 237 19.53 7.51 2.58
C PRO A 237 20.10 8.91 2.38
N SER A 238 19.22 9.89 2.15
CA SER A 238 19.65 11.29 2.05
C SER A 238 20.20 11.80 3.39
N LYS A 239 21.04 12.84 3.32
CA LYS A 239 21.56 13.49 4.53
C LYS A 239 20.43 14.01 5.42
N HIS A 240 19.37 14.55 4.82
CA HIS A 240 18.20 15.02 5.56
C HIS A 240 17.53 13.87 6.32
N PHE A 241 17.31 12.74 5.65
CA PHE A 241 16.72 11.55 6.28
C PHE A 241 17.56 11.06 7.48
N ILE A 242 18.89 10.99 7.31
CA ILE A 242 19.79 10.53 8.39
C ILE A 242 19.73 11.49 9.58
N ARG A 243 19.76 12.81 9.34
CA ARG A 243 19.61 13.81 10.42
C ARG A 243 18.27 13.66 11.15
N THR A 244 17.17 13.49 10.40
CA THR A 244 15.83 13.29 10.97
C THR A 244 15.75 11.98 11.77
N TYR A 245 16.39 10.91 11.31
CA TYR A 245 16.47 9.65 12.05
C TYR A 245 17.12 9.85 13.42
N PHE A 246 18.28 10.50 13.47
CA PHE A 246 18.96 10.76 14.75
C PHE A 246 18.20 11.76 15.63
N SER A 247 17.52 12.76 15.08
CA SER A 247 16.70 13.71 15.85
C SER A 247 15.45 13.08 16.47
N SER A 248 15.07 11.87 16.07
CA SER A 248 13.96 11.14 16.69
C SER A 248 14.29 10.59 18.09
N PHE A 249 15.54 10.67 18.50
CA PHE A 249 16.01 10.36 19.85
C PHE A 249 16.31 11.64 20.62
N SER A 250 15.86 11.72 21.86
CA SER A 250 16.16 12.85 22.71
C SER A 250 17.60 12.83 23.20
N ASN A 251 18.14 11.64 23.45
CA ASN A 251 19.49 11.39 23.95
C ASN A 251 20.13 10.20 23.23
N ASP A 252 20.48 10.35 21.96
CA ASP A 252 21.22 9.30 21.26
C ASP A 252 22.69 9.26 21.71
N PRO A 253 23.19 8.10 22.21
CA PRO A 253 24.58 7.98 22.68
C PRO A 253 25.62 8.33 21.59
N ILE A 254 25.31 8.06 20.32
CA ILE A 254 26.18 8.41 19.19
C ILE A 254 26.31 9.94 19.09
N LEU A 255 25.18 10.67 19.13
CA LEU A 255 25.20 12.14 19.05
C LEU A 255 25.85 12.76 20.28
N THR A 256 25.69 12.18 21.46
CA THR A 256 26.36 12.64 22.67
C THR A 256 27.88 12.57 22.53
N LYS A 257 28.38 11.45 22.02
CA LYS A 257 29.81 11.26 21.74
C LYS A 257 30.34 12.18 20.63
N LEU A 258 29.52 12.54 19.65
CA LEU A 258 29.91 13.48 18.60
C LEU A 258 30.14 14.90 19.13
N LYS A 259 29.48 15.31 20.23
CA LYS A 259 29.64 16.62 20.86
C LYS A 259 30.92 16.72 21.67
N GLU A 260 31.51 15.60 22.10
CA GLU A 260 32.81 15.60 22.78
C GLU A 260 33.89 16.08 21.79
N SER A 261 34.62 17.15 22.17
CA SER A 261 35.66 17.71 21.32
C SER A 261 36.88 16.80 21.30
N GLU A 262 37.31 16.42 20.10
CA GLU A 262 38.61 15.76 19.88
C GLU A 262 39.59 16.85 19.46
N THR A 263 40.67 17.01 20.23
CA THR A 263 41.71 18.02 20.00
C THR A 263 42.85 17.53 19.09
N MET A 264 42.82 16.25 18.67
CA MET A 264 43.83 15.61 17.86
C MET A 264 43.26 15.10 16.53
N GLU A 265 44.13 14.97 15.52
CA GLU A 265 43.79 14.32 14.26
C GLU A 265 43.25 12.88 14.51
N PRO A 266 42.22 12.43 13.78
CA PRO A 266 41.60 11.12 14.00
C PRO A 266 42.61 10.01 13.62
N SER A 267 43.18 9.36 14.61
CA SER A 267 44.16 8.28 14.44
C SER A 267 43.53 6.88 14.41
N THR A 268 42.34 6.73 14.98
CA THR A 268 41.62 5.44 15.04
C THR A 268 40.47 5.38 14.06
N GLY A 269 40.02 4.17 13.71
CA GLY A 269 38.86 3.96 12.82
C GLY A 269 37.59 4.58 13.40
N TYR A 270 37.37 4.48 14.71
CA TYR A 270 36.20 5.08 15.36
C TYR A 270 36.25 6.63 15.35
N ALA A 271 37.43 7.22 15.56
CA ALA A 271 37.61 8.66 15.45
C ALA A 271 37.35 9.15 14.02
N LYS A 272 37.82 8.41 13.00
CA LYS A 272 37.49 8.67 11.58
C LYS A 272 35.98 8.56 11.31
N ALA A 273 35.31 7.56 11.86
CA ALA A 273 33.86 7.39 11.74
C ALA A 273 33.10 8.58 12.36
N ARG A 274 33.52 9.06 13.53
CA ARG A 274 32.94 10.25 14.16
C ARG A 274 33.20 11.52 13.33
N GLN A 275 34.38 11.65 12.74
CA GLN A 275 34.68 12.74 11.83
C GLN A 275 33.79 12.67 10.57
N ALA A 276 33.64 11.50 9.96
CA ALA A 276 32.75 11.29 8.82
C ALA A 276 31.27 11.66 9.15
N MET A 277 30.82 11.37 10.37
CA MET A 277 29.51 11.80 10.86
C MET A 277 29.38 13.33 10.92
N ARG A 278 30.40 14.05 11.44
CA ARG A 278 30.41 15.52 11.51
C ARG A 278 30.43 16.16 10.12
N GLU A 279 31.14 15.55 9.18
CA GLU A 279 31.26 16.01 7.79
C GLU A 279 30.12 15.52 6.89
N GLU A 280 29.19 14.76 7.43
CA GLU A 280 28.09 14.12 6.68
C GLU A 280 28.56 13.24 5.51
N LYS A 281 29.72 12.61 5.66
CA LYS A 281 30.28 11.58 4.76
C LYS A 281 29.82 10.19 5.18
N TYR A 282 28.52 9.99 5.14
CA TYR A 282 27.87 8.82 5.73
C TYR A 282 28.23 7.47 5.07
N ASP A 283 28.65 7.50 3.81
CA ASP A 283 29.05 6.29 3.08
C ASP A 283 30.34 5.65 3.67
N ASP A 284 31.17 6.42 4.34
CA ASP A 284 32.45 5.96 4.91
C ASP A 284 32.31 5.39 6.34
N VAL A 285 31.19 5.64 7.03
CA VAL A 285 31.02 5.35 8.45
C VAL A 285 31.19 3.85 8.76
N ILE A 286 30.55 2.99 7.96
CA ILE A 286 30.63 1.52 8.19
C ILE A 286 32.06 1.01 8.02
N SER A 287 32.79 1.50 7.02
CA SER A 287 34.16 1.06 6.76
C SER A 287 35.09 1.48 7.89
N PHE A 288 34.98 2.72 8.38
CA PHE A 288 35.78 3.20 9.50
C PHE A 288 35.44 2.50 10.82
N CYS A 289 34.18 2.22 11.09
CA CYS A 289 33.80 1.40 12.25
C CYS A 289 34.38 -0.03 12.14
N SER A 290 34.40 -0.61 10.94
CA SER A 290 34.96 -1.94 10.72
C SER A 290 36.49 -1.93 10.87
N GLU A 291 37.18 -0.90 10.35
CA GLU A 291 38.62 -0.68 10.59
C GLU A 291 38.96 -0.69 12.09
N GLU A 292 38.14 -0.02 12.92
CA GLU A 292 38.33 -0.01 14.36
C GLU A 292 38.15 -1.39 14.99
N ILE A 293 37.05 -2.06 14.65
CA ILE A 293 36.68 -3.37 15.24
C ILE A 293 37.66 -4.47 14.86
N ASP A 294 38.24 -4.38 13.67
CA ASP A 294 39.17 -5.40 13.15
C ASP A 294 40.63 -5.16 13.61
N ARG A 295 40.89 -4.11 14.40
CA ARG A 295 42.24 -3.85 14.96
C ARG A 295 42.63 -4.93 15.98
N PRO A 296 43.87 -5.44 15.94
CA PRO A 296 44.34 -6.44 16.90
C PRO A 296 44.26 -6.02 18.37
N GLU A 297 44.36 -4.71 18.64
CA GLU A 297 44.34 -4.15 20.00
C GLU A 297 42.95 -3.68 20.42
N PHE A 298 41.93 -3.92 19.59
CA PHE A 298 40.57 -3.49 19.91
C PHE A 298 39.99 -4.33 21.07
N VAL A 299 39.59 -3.62 22.12
CA VAL A 299 38.91 -4.23 23.27
C VAL A 299 37.44 -3.86 23.18
N PRO A 300 36.55 -4.78 22.82
CA PRO A 300 35.12 -4.49 22.61
C PRO A 300 34.46 -3.79 23.79
N GLU A 301 34.81 -4.19 25.01
CA GLU A 301 34.24 -3.67 26.26
C GLU A 301 34.56 -2.20 26.52
N SER A 302 35.57 -1.66 25.83
CA SER A 302 35.97 -0.25 26.00
C SER A 302 35.22 0.73 25.09
N CYS A 303 34.56 0.23 24.04
CA CYS A 303 33.89 1.10 23.05
C CYS A 303 32.72 0.42 22.36
N MET A 304 31.60 0.20 23.07
CA MET A 304 30.38 -0.37 22.49
C MET A 304 29.69 0.59 21.51
N GLU A 305 29.98 1.89 21.59
CA GLU A 305 29.42 2.90 20.71
C GLU A 305 29.85 2.71 19.24
N VAL A 306 31.00 2.09 18.97
CA VAL A 306 31.42 1.78 17.59
C VAL A 306 30.51 0.74 16.94
N TYR A 307 30.10 -0.29 17.71
CA TYR A 307 29.11 -1.26 17.25
C TYR A 307 27.75 -0.63 17.07
N LEU A 308 27.33 0.26 18.00
CA LEU A 308 26.05 0.98 17.88
C LEU A 308 25.99 1.86 16.65
N LEU A 309 27.09 2.58 16.36
CA LEU A 309 27.20 3.42 15.17
C LEU A 309 27.12 2.58 13.89
N ARG A 310 27.90 1.49 13.81
CA ARG A 310 27.90 0.61 12.64
C ARG A 310 26.53 -0.07 12.44
N ALA A 311 25.94 -0.59 13.51
CA ALA A 311 24.60 -1.18 13.47
C ALA A 311 23.54 -0.18 13.00
N THR A 312 23.61 1.08 13.46
CA THR A 312 22.69 2.12 13.03
C THR A 312 22.76 2.33 11.51
N PHE A 313 23.97 2.38 10.94
CA PHE A 313 24.12 2.52 9.49
C PHE A 313 23.77 1.25 8.72
N HIS A 314 23.94 0.08 9.29
CA HIS A 314 23.40 -1.15 8.72
C HIS A 314 21.86 -1.12 8.69
N LEU A 315 21.18 -0.63 9.74
CA LEU A 315 19.73 -0.45 9.76
C LEU A 315 19.26 0.54 8.68
N LEU A 316 19.97 1.67 8.57
CA LEU A 316 19.68 2.70 7.55
C LEU A 316 19.82 2.18 6.12
N LEU A 317 20.67 1.18 5.90
CA LEU A 317 20.86 0.50 4.62
C LEU A 317 19.95 -0.73 4.41
N GLY A 318 19.11 -1.10 5.39
CA GLY A 318 18.30 -2.32 5.35
C GLY A 318 19.09 -3.62 5.51
N ARG A 319 20.36 -3.55 5.97
CA ARG A 319 21.22 -4.72 6.22
C ARG A 319 20.94 -5.33 7.60
N HIS A 320 19.73 -5.89 7.76
CA HIS A 320 19.21 -6.33 9.06
C HIS A 320 20.10 -7.38 9.75
N THR A 321 20.62 -8.37 9.01
CA THR A 321 21.49 -9.41 9.57
C THR A 321 22.76 -8.83 10.19
N ASN A 322 23.40 -7.88 9.50
CA ASN A 322 24.60 -7.21 10.03
C ASN A 322 24.27 -6.36 11.26
N ALA A 323 23.14 -5.63 11.20
CA ALA A 323 22.68 -4.81 12.32
C ALA A 323 22.38 -5.66 13.57
N ILE A 324 21.67 -6.79 13.41
CA ILE A 324 21.37 -7.71 14.51
C ILE A 324 22.66 -8.19 15.18
N THR A 325 23.67 -8.57 14.40
CA THR A 325 24.94 -9.08 14.93
C THR A 325 25.61 -8.06 15.83
N ASP A 326 25.68 -6.79 15.42
CA ASP A 326 26.31 -5.75 16.23
C ASP A 326 25.45 -5.35 17.44
N LEU A 327 24.13 -5.22 17.26
CA LEU A 327 23.20 -4.91 18.36
C LEU A 327 23.19 -6.01 19.42
N GLN A 328 23.27 -7.28 19.02
CA GLN A 328 23.33 -8.41 19.95
C GLN A 328 24.58 -8.34 20.84
N LYS A 329 25.75 -8.04 20.27
CA LYS A 329 26.99 -7.85 21.04
C LYS A 329 26.84 -6.78 22.12
N ILE A 330 26.19 -5.65 21.80
CA ILE A 330 25.94 -4.56 22.74
C ILE A 330 25.03 -5.02 23.88
N ILE A 331 23.94 -5.70 23.54
CA ILE A 331 22.89 -6.09 24.49
C ILE A 331 23.41 -7.18 25.46
N GLU A 332 24.23 -8.10 24.97
CA GLU A 332 24.80 -9.20 25.76
C GLU A 332 26.02 -8.79 26.60
N SER A 333 26.69 -7.69 26.25
CA SER A 333 27.88 -7.24 26.99
C SER A 333 27.52 -6.71 28.37
N GLU A 334 28.13 -7.24 29.42
CA GLU A 334 27.96 -6.74 30.80
C GLU A 334 28.53 -5.32 30.99
N ASN A 335 29.54 -4.95 30.20
CA ASN A 335 30.25 -3.67 30.31
C ASN A 335 29.60 -2.54 29.47
N SER A 336 28.55 -2.83 28.72
CA SER A 336 27.83 -1.82 27.95
C SER A 336 27.01 -0.93 28.89
N SER A 337 27.11 0.40 28.72
CA SER A 337 26.31 1.33 29.52
C SER A 337 24.81 1.10 29.30
N ARG A 338 24.00 1.44 30.30
CA ARG A 338 22.54 1.32 30.20
C ARG A 338 21.97 2.16 29.07
N GLU A 339 22.57 3.33 28.77
CA GLU A 339 22.17 4.23 27.68
C GLU A 339 22.40 3.56 26.32
N VAL A 340 23.58 2.97 26.12
CA VAL A 340 23.96 2.29 24.88
C VAL A 340 23.13 1.02 24.67
N LYS A 341 22.92 0.20 25.73
CA LYS A 341 22.05 -0.99 25.68
C LYS A 341 20.62 -0.64 25.33
N THR A 342 20.07 0.38 26.02
CA THR A 342 18.69 0.82 25.80
C THR A 342 18.49 1.33 24.37
N ASN A 343 19.43 2.15 23.87
CA ASN A 343 19.37 2.66 22.50
C ASN A 343 19.47 1.51 21.47
N ALA A 344 20.33 0.53 21.72
CA ALA A 344 20.44 -0.69 20.89
C ALA A 344 19.14 -1.50 20.87
N LEU A 345 18.48 -1.68 22.02
CA LEU A 345 17.19 -2.36 22.13
C LEU A 345 16.09 -1.62 21.38
N ILE A 346 15.98 -0.29 21.53
CA ILE A 346 15.00 0.54 20.80
C ILE A 346 15.21 0.40 19.28
N LYS A 347 16.46 0.48 18.81
CA LYS A 347 16.80 0.32 17.39
C LYS A 347 16.47 -1.07 16.87
N ARG A 348 16.74 -2.13 17.67
CA ARG A 348 16.39 -3.50 17.31
C ARG A 348 14.88 -3.75 17.33
N ALA A 349 14.16 -3.20 18.30
CA ALA A 349 12.70 -3.23 18.34
C ALA A 349 12.09 -2.59 17.08
N SER A 350 12.61 -1.42 16.69
CA SER A 350 12.19 -0.74 15.46
C SER A 350 12.44 -1.57 14.21
N MET A 351 13.56 -2.29 14.16
CA MET A 351 13.89 -3.21 13.07
C MET A 351 12.95 -4.42 13.04
N TYR A 352 12.65 -5.03 14.19
CA TYR A 352 11.68 -6.14 14.23
C TYR A 352 10.30 -5.72 13.74
N MET A 353 9.90 -4.47 14.00
CA MET A 353 8.66 -3.94 13.42
C MET A 353 8.71 -3.86 11.89
N GLN A 354 9.86 -3.47 11.31
CA GLN A 354 10.07 -3.48 9.84
C GLN A 354 10.06 -4.91 9.25
N LEU A 355 10.47 -5.90 10.05
CA LEU A 355 10.45 -7.32 9.69
C LEU A 355 9.10 -8.01 9.98
N GLU A 356 8.05 -7.25 10.28
CA GLU A 356 6.70 -7.74 10.62
C GLU A 356 6.67 -8.70 11.83
N ASP A 357 7.60 -8.56 12.78
CA ASP A 357 7.69 -9.34 14.03
C ASP A 357 7.40 -8.46 15.25
N PRO A 358 6.11 -8.13 15.52
CA PRO A 358 5.73 -7.28 16.64
C PRO A 358 6.03 -7.91 18.01
N ASP A 359 6.05 -9.24 18.11
CA ASP A 359 6.30 -9.93 19.37
C ASP A 359 7.74 -9.69 19.84
N LYS A 360 8.72 -9.85 18.96
CA LYS A 360 10.11 -9.51 19.28
C LYS A 360 10.32 -8.02 19.49
N CYS A 361 9.58 -7.17 18.75
CA CYS A 361 9.63 -5.73 18.93
C CYS A 361 9.24 -5.35 20.37
N PHE A 362 8.10 -5.84 20.88
CA PHE A 362 7.66 -5.53 22.23
C PHE A 362 8.55 -6.14 23.31
N LEU A 363 9.08 -7.34 23.10
CA LEU A 363 10.04 -7.97 24.02
C LEU A 363 11.30 -7.11 24.22
N ASP A 364 11.79 -6.46 23.16
CA ASP A 364 12.93 -5.56 23.27
C ASP A 364 12.58 -4.26 23.98
N PHE A 365 11.38 -3.71 23.81
CA PHE A 365 10.93 -2.57 24.60
C PHE A 365 10.74 -2.91 26.09
N GLU A 366 10.26 -4.11 26.42
CA GLU A 366 10.17 -4.61 27.80
C GLU A 366 11.57 -4.67 28.44
N LYS A 367 12.54 -5.32 27.78
CA LYS A 367 13.92 -5.36 28.26
C LYS A 367 14.55 -3.98 28.40
N ALA A 368 14.29 -3.07 27.45
CA ALA A 368 14.76 -1.69 27.54
C ALA A 368 14.19 -0.98 28.78
N THR A 369 12.92 -1.22 29.07
CA THR A 369 12.23 -0.64 30.25
C THR A 369 12.78 -1.23 31.57
N GLU A 370 13.14 -2.50 31.60
CA GLU A 370 13.78 -3.12 32.77
C GLU A 370 15.17 -2.51 33.05
N ILE A 371 15.95 -2.22 31.99
CA ILE A 371 17.30 -1.68 32.12
C ILE A 371 17.28 -0.19 32.48
N TYR A 372 16.40 0.61 31.84
CA TYR A 372 16.37 2.06 32.01
C TYR A 372 14.95 2.62 31.97
N PRO A 373 14.15 2.42 33.02
CA PRO A 373 12.73 2.81 33.05
C PRO A 373 12.48 4.33 32.94
N GLU A 374 13.48 5.18 33.22
CA GLU A 374 13.41 6.63 33.08
C GLU A 374 13.81 7.15 31.69
N CYS A 375 14.15 6.28 30.75
CA CYS A 375 14.48 6.69 29.39
C CYS A 375 13.20 7.02 28.59
N GLY A 376 12.95 8.30 28.35
CA GLY A 376 11.77 8.77 27.60
C GLY A 376 11.68 8.24 26.17
N ASP A 377 12.83 7.97 25.54
CA ASP A 377 12.89 7.46 24.15
C ASP A 377 12.27 6.06 24.00
N ILE A 378 12.29 5.23 25.04
CA ILE A 378 11.62 3.91 25.03
C ILE A 378 10.13 4.10 24.77
N TYR A 379 9.49 4.93 25.56
CA TYR A 379 8.05 5.19 25.49
C TYR A 379 7.68 5.96 24.24
N HIS A 380 8.52 6.90 23.82
CA HIS A 380 8.35 7.61 22.55
C HIS A 380 8.30 6.63 21.34
N HIS A 381 9.29 5.78 21.19
CA HIS A 381 9.35 4.83 20.08
C HIS A 381 8.32 3.71 20.21
N ARG A 382 8.01 3.23 21.42
CA ARG A 382 6.96 2.24 21.65
C ARG A 382 5.57 2.82 21.33
N GLY A 383 5.32 4.07 21.69
CA GLY A 383 4.12 4.81 21.32
C GLY A 383 3.94 4.92 19.80
N GLN A 384 5.03 5.15 19.06
CA GLN A 384 5.01 5.13 17.60
C GLN A 384 4.61 3.75 17.05
N VAL A 385 5.16 2.67 17.60
CA VAL A 385 4.79 1.30 17.22
C VAL A 385 3.33 1.02 17.55
N ASN A 386 2.85 1.45 18.72
CA ASN A 386 1.45 1.29 19.10
C ASN A 386 0.50 2.03 18.16
N LEU A 387 0.87 3.23 17.67
CA LEU A 387 0.09 3.92 16.63
C LEU A 387 0.05 3.15 15.31
N ILE A 388 1.17 2.59 14.88
CA ILE A 388 1.24 1.75 13.66
C ILE A 388 0.32 0.53 13.80
N LEU A 389 0.24 -0.04 15.00
CA LEU A 389 -0.62 -1.19 15.31
C LEU A 389 -2.07 -0.82 15.64
N GLU A 390 -2.47 0.45 15.46
CA GLU A 390 -3.80 0.99 15.80
C GLU A 390 -4.17 0.87 17.31
N LYS A 391 -3.20 0.66 18.16
CA LYS A 391 -3.37 0.62 19.62
C LYS A 391 -3.32 2.03 20.20
N VAL A 392 -4.32 2.84 19.87
CA VAL A 392 -4.31 4.30 20.18
C VAL A 392 -4.22 4.57 21.69
N ASN A 393 -4.89 3.77 22.53
CA ASN A 393 -4.84 3.94 23.98
C ASN A 393 -3.43 3.69 24.54
N ASP A 394 -2.80 2.59 24.12
CA ASP A 394 -1.44 2.24 24.54
C ASP A 394 -0.44 3.32 24.08
N ALA A 395 -0.65 3.85 22.86
CA ALA A 395 0.16 4.95 22.34
C ALA A 395 0.02 6.24 23.16
N LEU A 396 -1.20 6.58 23.60
CA LEU A 396 -1.45 7.75 24.47
C LEU A 396 -0.70 7.63 25.80
N GLU A 397 -0.76 6.47 26.45
CA GLU A 397 -0.05 6.21 27.70
C GLU A 397 1.45 6.34 27.51
N ASP A 398 1.98 5.77 26.46
CA ASP A 398 3.40 5.83 26.13
C ASP A 398 3.87 7.26 25.84
N PHE A 399 3.18 8.02 24.99
CA PHE A 399 3.57 9.41 24.71
C PHE A 399 3.40 10.32 25.93
N GLN A 400 2.39 10.08 26.77
CA GLN A 400 2.25 10.82 28.04
C GLN A 400 3.46 10.55 28.94
N LYS A 401 3.92 9.31 29.03
CA LYS A 401 5.10 8.95 29.82
C LYS A 401 6.38 9.53 29.22
N ALA A 402 6.54 9.48 27.89
CA ALA A 402 7.67 10.09 27.20
C ALA A 402 7.79 11.60 27.49
N VAL A 403 6.69 12.34 27.42
CA VAL A 403 6.65 13.78 27.69
C VAL A 403 6.91 14.09 29.18
N THR A 404 6.44 13.22 30.08
CA THR A 404 6.68 13.39 31.52
C THR A 404 8.15 13.21 31.88
N LEU A 405 8.81 12.20 31.26
CA LEU A 405 10.22 11.89 31.49
C LEU A 405 11.15 12.88 30.76
N ASN A 406 10.72 13.41 29.63
CA ASN A 406 11.51 14.32 28.83
C ASN A 406 10.66 15.51 28.33
N PRO A 407 10.36 16.49 29.20
CA PRO A 407 9.46 17.59 28.89
C PRO A 407 9.98 18.58 27.85
N ASP A 408 11.30 18.55 27.54
CA ASP A 408 11.93 19.43 26.56
C ASP A 408 12.09 18.78 25.18
N PHE A 409 11.60 17.54 25.03
CA PHE A 409 11.61 16.84 23.75
C PHE A 409 10.36 17.16 22.92
N GLY A 410 10.44 18.20 22.09
CA GLY A 410 9.31 18.73 21.33
C GLY A 410 8.63 17.70 20.43
N ILE A 411 9.40 16.79 19.79
CA ILE A 411 8.86 15.74 18.92
C ILE A 411 7.89 14.83 19.69
N ALA A 412 8.25 14.36 20.90
CA ALA A 412 7.36 13.52 21.71
C ALA A 412 6.09 14.29 22.12
N PHE A 413 6.23 15.57 22.50
CA PHE A 413 5.10 16.41 22.85
C PHE A 413 4.11 16.56 21.71
N VAL A 414 4.59 16.83 20.50
CA VAL A 414 3.74 17.03 19.33
C VAL A 414 3.09 15.73 18.87
N GLN A 415 3.79 14.62 18.96
CA GLN A 415 3.22 13.30 18.66
C GLN A 415 2.13 12.91 19.67
N LYS A 416 2.30 13.29 20.94
CA LYS A 416 1.23 13.18 21.93
C LYS A 416 0.01 14.00 21.50
N CYS A 417 0.17 15.28 21.15
CA CYS A 417 -0.93 16.12 20.67
C CYS A 417 -1.67 15.49 19.49
N TYR A 418 -0.92 14.98 18.50
CA TYR A 418 -1.51 14.32 17.33
C TYR A 418 -2.27 13.03 17.71
N THR A 419 -1.74 12.26 18.66
CA THR A 419 -2.39 11.03 19.15
C THR A 419 -3.66 11.35 19.94
N ASP A 420 -3.63 12.37 20.79
CA ASP A 420 -4.80 12.91 21.48
C ASP A 420 -5.89 13.35 20.50
N TYR A 421 -5.50 14.02 19.39
CA TYR A 421 -6.41 14.37 18.29
C TYR A 421 -7.05 13.13 17.66
N ARG A 422 -6.24 12.12 17.30
CA ARG A 422 -6.73 10.85 16.74
C ARG A 422 -7.75 10.18 17.68
N TYR A 423 -7.45 10.14 18.97
CA TYR A 423 -8.36 9.61 19.98
C TYR A 423 -9.66 10.42 20.07
N ALA A 424 -9.56 11.76 20.09
CA ALA A 424 -10.72 12.65 20.15
C ALA A 424 -11.66 12.49 18.94
N ILE A 425 -11.10 12.30 17.72
CA ILE A 425 -11.87 11.98 16.51
C ILE A 425 -12.57 10.62 16.64
N LEU A 426 -11.87 9.58 17.09
CA LEU A 426 -12.46 8.24 17.27
C LEU A 426 -13.59 8.24 18.30
N SER A 427 -13.43 9.00 19.39
CA SER A 427 -14.44 9.16 20.44
C SER A 427 -15.52 10.18 20.10
N LYS A 428 -15.39 10.92 18.99
CA LYS A 428 -16.28 12.03 18.58
C LYS A 428 -16.43 13.12 19.65
N ASP A 429 -15.36 13.38 20.40
CA ASP A 429 -15.33 14.32 21.54
C ASP A 429 -14.82 15.70 21.07
N LYS A 430 -15.76 16.62 20.84
CA LYS A 430 -15.44 17.97 20.33
C LYS A 430 -14.64 18.80 21.35
N ASP A 431 -14.87 18.61 22.65
CA ASP A 431 -14.17 19.38 23.68
C ASP A 431 -12.70 18.96 23.75
N LYS A 432 -12.43 17.66 23.60
CA LYS A 432 -11.06 17.16 23.46
C LYS A 432 -10.38 17.66 22.21
N ILE A 433 -11.08 17.72 21.06
CA ILE A 433 -10.52 18.30 19.82
C ILE A 433 -10.09 19.74 20.08
N ASN A 434 -10.96 20.58 20.66
CA ASN A 434 -10.63 21.96 20.96
C ASN A 434 -9.46 22.12 21.94
N LYS A 435 -9.35 21.21 22.90
CA LYS A 435 -8.20 21.18 23.83
C LYS A 435 -6.90 20.89 23.09
N VAL A 436 -6.90 19.87 22.25
CA VAL A 436 -5.70 19.48 21.49
C VAL A 436 -5.23 20.60 20.55
N LEU A 437 -6.14 21.35 19.93
CA LEU A 437 -5.75 22.50 19.11
C LEU A 437 -4.99 23.55 19.93
N LYS A 438 -5.38 23.77 21.21
CA LYS A 438 -4.64 24.64 22.14
C LYS A 438 -3.29 24.04 22.57
N ASP A 439 -3.22 22.72 22.71
CA ASP A 439 -1.96 22.05 23.03
C ASP A 439 -0.94 22.20 21.88
N PHE A 440 -1.39 22.26 20.61
CA PHE A 440 -0.53 22.64 19.50
C PHE A 440 -0.05 24.10 19.57
N GLU A 441 -0.89 25.04 20.04
CA GLU A 441 -0.47 26.43 20.25
C GLU A 441 0.65 26.50 21.30
N ILE A 442 0.54 25.74 22.39
CA ILE A 442 1.61 25.59 23.39
C ILE A 442 2.88 25.00 22.75
N ALA A 443 2.74 24.02 21.84
CA ALA A 443 3.88 23.44 21.16
C ALA A 443 4.64 24.46 20.30
N PHE A 444 3.94 25.39 19.63
CA PHE A 444 4.59 26.45 18.83
C PHE A 444 5.34 27.45 19.69
N GLU A 445 4.86 27.73 20.89
CA GLU A 445 5.52 28.63 21.84
C GLU A 445 6.75 27.97 22.49
N LYS A 446 6.56 26.72 22.96
CA LYS A 446 7.61 26.00 23.69
C LYS A 446 8.70 25.45 22.77
N PHE A 447 8.35 25.01 21.54
CA PHE A 447 9.25 24.36 20.59
C PHE A 447 9.16 25.01 19.21
N PRO A 448 9.53 26.31 19.09
CA PRO A 448 9.33 27.08 17.86
C PRO A 448 10.10 26.53 16.64
N ASP A 449 11.20 25.79 16.89
CA ASP A 449 12.04 25.19 15.84
C ASP A 449 11.66 23.72 15.53
N CYS A 450 10.67 23.15 16.22
CA CYS A 450 10.20 21.80 15.94
C CYS A 450 9.32 21.80 14.67
N VAL A 451 9.90 21.39 13.54
CA VAL A 451 9.22 21.36 12.22
C VAL A 451 7.99 20.47 12.25
N GLU A 452 8.06 19.35 12.97
CA GLU A 452 6.97 18.40 13.14
C GLU A 452 5.72 19.04 13.75
N SER A 453 5.87 20.04 14.63
CA SER A 453 4.74 20.77 15.21
C SER A 453 3.86 21.39 14.12
N TYR A 454 4.49 22.07 13.18
CA TYR A 454 3.78 22.74 12.07
C TYR A 454 3.23 21.73 11.06
N THR A 455 3.97 20.68 10.78
CA THR A 455 3.57 19.66 9.79
C THR A 455 2.37 18.84 10.30
N LEU A 456 2.42 18.34 11.54
CA LEU A 456 1.34 17.56 12.13
C LEU A 456 0.08 18.42 12.34
N TYR A 457 0.24 19.68 12.75
CA TYR A 457 -0.91 20.58 12.86
C TYR A 457 -1.54 20.88 11.49
N ALA A 458 -0.73 21.06 10.44
CA ALA A 458 -1.24 21.23 9.09
C ALA A 458 -2.05 20.00 8.63
N GLN A 459 -1.65 18.79 9.00
CA GLN A 459 -2.43 17.57 8.72
C GLN A 459 -3.75 17.56 9.49
N VAL A 460 -3.77 17.93 10.78
CA VAL A 460 -5.01 18.10 11.56
C VAL A 460 -5.96 19.07 10.88
N LEU A 461 -5.44 20.16 10.30
CA LEU A 461 -6.23 21.14 9.56
C LEU A 461 -6.73 20.57 8.22
N CYS A 462 -5.95 19.73 7.54
CA CYS A 462 -6.42 19.02 6.33
C CYS A 462 -7.60 18.09 6.66
N ASP A 463 -7.53 17.34 7.75
CA ASP A 463 -8.63 16.47 8.22
C ASP A 463 -9.90 17.28 8.52
N SER A 464 -9.75 18.50 9.02
CA SER A 464 -10.85 19.45 9.27
C SER A 464 -11.28 20.24 8.03
N GLN A 465 -10.65 20.01 6.86
CA GLN A 465 -10.87 20.71 5.60
C GLN A 465 -10.54 22.24 5.65
N ASP A 466 -9.76 22.68 6.63
CA ASP A 466 -9.22 24.05 6.67
C ASP A 466 -7.91 24.14 5.87
N PHE A 467 -8.03 23.91 4.56
CA PHE A 467 -6.90 23.79 3.65
C PHE A 467 -6.06 25.07 3.54
N ALA A 468 -6.71 26.25 3.62
CA ALA A 468 -6.02 27.54 3.55
C ALA A 468 -5.08 27.71 4.76
N LYS A 469 -5.56 27.37 5.95
CA LYS A 469 -4.78 27.42 7.16
C LYS A 469 -3.69 26.33 7.15
N ALA A 470 -4.00 25.12 6.67
CA ALA A 470 -3.02 24.05 6.49
C ALA A 470 -1.85 24.47 5.60
N ASP A 471 -2.10 25.11 4.44
CA ASP A 471 -1.05 25.62 3.55
C ASP A 471 -0.14 26.64 4.26
N SER A 472 -0.73 27.52 5.08
CA SER A 472 0.02 28.49 5.88
C SER A 472 0.96 27.81 6.88
N TYR A 473 0.54 26.70 7.52
CA TYR A 473 1.37 25.96 8.45
C TYR A 473 2.45 25.12 7.77
N PHE A 474 2.19 24.52 6.62
CA PHE A 474 3.26 23.96 5.80
C PHE A 474 4.27 25.02 5.36
N ALA A 475 3.83 26.24 5.03
CA ALA A 475 4.74 27.34 4.71
C ALA A 475 5.61 27.72 5.93
N LYS A 476 5.06 27.75 7.14
CA LYS A 476 5.81 27.97 8.40
C LYS A 476 6.82 26.85 8.65
N ALA A 477 6.47 25.59 8.40
CA ALA A 477 7.40 24.46 8.48
C ALA A 477 8.60 24.67 7.55
N LEU A 478 8.35 25.08 6.30
CA LEU A 478 9.39 25.35 5.32
C LEU A 478 10.22 26.62 5.61
N GLN A 479 9.73 27.56 6.41
CA GLN A 479 10.56 28.67 6.92
C GLN A 479 11.61 28.20 7.92
N ARG A 480 11.34 27.13 8.67
CA ARG A 480 12.26 26.55 9.65
C ARG A 480 13.23 25.56 9.00
N ASP A 481 12.72 24.74 8.09
CA ASP A 481 13.53 23.80 7.32
C ASP A 481 13.21 23.92 5.82
N PRO A 482 13.89 24.86 5.12
CA PRO A 482 13.65 25.11 3.69
C PRO A 482 14.02 23.93 2.79
N ASN A 483 14.83 22.99 3.28
CA ASN A 483 15.33 21.83 2.53
C ASN A 483 14.53 20.55 2.80
N ASN A 484 13.45 20.64 3.56
CA ASN A 484 12.61 19.48 3.86
C ASN A 484 11.76 19.07 2.66
N ALA A 485 12.27 18.11 1.89
CA ALA A 485 11.60 17.61 0.69
C ALA A 485 10.20 17.07 1.00
N ASN A 486 10.03 16.34 2.11
CA ASN A 486 8.74 15.74 2.47
C ASN A 486 7.64 16.79 2.69
N VAL A 487 7.98 17.93 3.31
CA VAL A 487 7.01 19.02 3.50
C VAL A 487 6.53 19.60 2.17
N TYR A 488 7.42 19.69 1.17
CA TYR A 488 7.00 20.10 -0.18
C TYR A 488 6.08 19.08 -0.82
N VAL A 489 6.32 17.77 -0.64
CA VAL A 489 5.42 16.72 -1.15
C VAL A 489 4.05 16.82 -0.49
N HIS A 490 3.99 16.95 0.85
CA HIS A 490 2.73 17.15 1.57
C HIS A 490 1.96 18.40 1.10
N ARG A 491 2.68 19.48 0.84
CA ARG A 491 2.09 20.70 0.30
C ARG A 491 1.55 20.51 -1.11
N GLY A 492 2.21 19.69 -1.92
CA GLY A 492 1.72 19.25 -3.23
C GLY A 492 0.41 18.47 -3.11
N LEU A 493 0.35 17.47 -2.22
CA LEU A 493 -0.86 16.70 -1.95
C LEU A 493 -2.02 17.57 -1.45
N LEU A 494 -1.71 18.57 -0.60
CA LEU A 494 -2.71 19.55 -0.17
C LEU A 494 -3.35 20.28 -1.36
N GLN A 495 -2.57 20.66 -2.39
CA GLN A 495 -3.13 21.34 -3.57
C GLN A 495 -4.08 20.45 -4.36
N LEU A 496 -3.84 19.15 -4.39
CA LEU A 496 -4.78 18.18 -4.99
C LEU A 496 -6.08 18.09 -4.20
N GLN A 497 -5.99 17.98 -2.87
CA GLN A 497 -7.16 17.86 -2.01
C GLN A 497 -8.00 19.13 -1.97
N TRP A 498 -7.35 20.29 -1.95
CA TRP A 498 -8.02 21.59 -1.82
C TRP A 498 -8.70 22.06 -3.11
N ASN A 499 -7.95 22.05 -4.22
CA ASN A 499 -8.36 22.70 -5.45
C ASN A 499 -8.35 21.78 -6.67
N GLY A 500 -8.01 20.51 -6.54
CA GLY A 500 -7.74 19.62 -7.67
C GLY A 500 -6.58 20.08 -8.55
N ASN A 501 -5.70 20.98 -8.05
CA ASN A 501 -4.67 21.62 -8.86
C ASN A 501 -3.45 20.72 -9.06
N ILE A 502 -3.56 19.83 -10.04
CA ILE A 502 -2.52 18.87 -10.41
C ILE A 502 -1.20 19.57 -10.77
N ASN A 503 -1.25 20.64 -11.55
CA ASN A 503 -0.03 21.32 -12.00
C ASN A 503 0.78 21.89 -10.83
N LYS A 504 0.10 22.50 -9.85
CA LYS A 504 0.74 23.05 -8.67
C LYS A 504 1.27 21.95 -7.75
N ALA A 505 0.58 20.80 -7.67
CA ALA A 505 1.06 19.64 -6.94
C ALA A 505 2.38 19.14 -7.55
N ILE A 506 2.43 18.94 -8.86
CA ILE A 506 3.64 18.54 -9.60
C ILE A 506 4.78 19.54 -9.39
N GLU A 507 4.49 20.85 -9.41
CA GLU A 507 5.51 21.89 -9.15
C GLU A 507 6.17 21.71 -7.77
N TYR A 508 5.36 21.52 -6.71
CA TYR A 508 5.88 21.30 -5.36
C TYR A 508 6.68 20.00 -5.25
N ILE A 509 6.17 18.91 -5.83
CA ILE A 509 6.87 17.61 -5.77
C ILE A 509 8.17 17.65 -6.56
N ASN A 510 8.20 18.27 -7.74
CA ASN A 510 9.44 18.47 -8.50
C ASN A 510 10.44 19.34 -7.73
N LYS A 511 9.97 20.32 -6.95
CA LYS A 511 10.84 21.07 -6.05
C LYS A 511 11.42 20.18 -4.95
N ALA A 512 10.62 19.30 -4.37
CA ALA A 512 11.09 18.31 -3.40
C ALA A 512 12.20 17.43 -3.98
N LEU A 513 11.99 16.86 -5.16
CA LEU A 513 12.95 16.00 -5.85
C LEU A 513 14.25 16.72 -6.28
N LYS A 514 14.17 18.03 -6.54
CA LYS A 514 15.38 18.86 -6.80
C LYS A 514 16.18 19.12 -5.53
N LEU A 515 15.52 19.24 -4.38
CA LEU A 515 16.16 19.44 -3.08
C LEU A 515 16.77 18.14 -2.55
N ASP A 516 16.05 17.05 -2.70
CA ASP A 516 16.46 15.71 -2.29
C ASP A 516 16.12 14.69 -3.38
N ASN A 517 17.09 14.34 -4.20
CA ASN A 517 16.94 13.33 -5.25
C ASN A 517 16.83 11.90 -4.71
N LYS A 518 16.90 11.70 -3.39
CA LYS A 518 16.66 10.45 -2.69
C LYS A 518 15.33 10.47 -1.91
N CYS A 519 14.46 11.42 -2.20
CA CYS A 519 13.11 11.48 -1.63
C CYS A 519 12.21 10.44 -2.32
N GLU A 520 12.20 9.22 -1.80
CA GLU A 520 11.38 8.09 -2.28
C GLU A 520 9.91 8.48 -2.37
N PHE A 521 9.40 9.11 -1.29
CA PHE A 521 8.05 9.64 -1.20
C PHE A 521 7.67 10.57 -2.36
N GLY A 522 8.58 11.44 -2.80
CA GLY A 522 8.37 12.32 -3.93
C GLY A 522 8.17 11.57 -5.24
N TYR A 523 8.99 10.56 -5.51
CA TYR A 523 8.88 9.73 -6.72
C TYR A 523 7.59 8.91 -6.72
N GLU A 524 7.24 8.27 -5.60
CA GLU A 524 6.00 7.50 -5.46
C GLU A 524 4.77 8.36 -5.68
N THR A 525 4.74 9.54 -5.03
CA THR A 525 3.61 10.47 -5.15
C THR A 525 3.46 11.00 -6.58
N LEU A 526 4.58 11.40 -7.21
CA LEU A 526 4.55 11.88 -8.59
C LEU A 526 4.12 10.77 -9.55
N GLY A 527 4.64 9.55 -9.39
CA GLY A 527 4.21 8.39 -10.16
C GLY A 527 2.71 8.13 -10.04
N THR A 528 2.15 8.25 -8.84
CA THR A 528 0.70 8.10 -8.61
C THR A 528 -0.10 9.20 -9.33
N ILE A 529 0.36 10.43 -9.32
CA ILE A 529 -0.25 11.54 -10.06
C ILE A 529 -0.20 11.28 -11.58
N GLU A 530 0.92 10.79 -12.09
CA GLU A 530 1.06 10.48 -13.51
C GLU A 530 0.17 9.31 -13.96
N VAL A 531 -0.08 8.32 -13.10
CA VAL A 531 -1.11 7.29 -13.34
C VAL A 531 -2.50 7.93 -13.52
N GLN A 532 -2.88 8.88 -12.64
CA GLN A 532 -4.16 9.58 -12.74
C GLN A 532 -4.28 10.42 -14.01
N ARG A 533 -3.17 10.96 -14.50
CA ARG A 533 -3.09 11.70 -15.77
C ARG A 533 -3.11 10.81 -17.00
N GLY A 534 -2.99 9.49 -16.83
CA GLY A 534 -2.86 8.53 -17.92
C GLY A 534 -1.44 8.40 -18.49
N ASN A 535 -0.45 9.05 -17.91
CA ASN A 535 0.96 9.02 -18.32
C ASN A 535 1.66 7.77 -17.75
N LEU A 536 1.14 6.58 -18.07
CA LEU A 536 1.55 5.32 -17.45
C LEU A 536 3.04 5.00 -17.64
N LYS A 537 3.65 5.37 -18.77
CA LYS A 537 5.09 5.14 -19.00
C LYS A 537 5.94 5.95 -18.05
N GLU A 538 5.65 7.24 -17.90
CA GLU A 538 6.33 8.13 -16.96
C GLU A 538 6.11 7.68 -15.51
N ALA A 539 4.89 7.25 -15.17
CA ALA A 539 4.59 6.70 -13.85
C ALA A 539 5.46 5.47 -13.51
N ILE A 540 5.62 4.55 -14.46
CA ILE A 540 6.45 3.34 -14.30
C ILE A 540 7.91 3.73 -14.04
N GLU A 541 8.46 4.71 -14.79
CA GLU A 541 9.82 5.21 -14.59
C GLU A 541 10.02 5.84 -13.21
N LEU A 542 9.03 6.60 -12.73
CA LEU A 542 9.04 7.20 -11.39
C LEU A 542 8.98 6.14 -10.29
N PHE A 543 8.15 5.11 -10.44
CA PHE A 543 8.13 3.99 -9.51
C PHE A 543 9.45 3.19 -9.54
N ASP A 544 10.10 3.04 -10.70
CA ASP A 544 11.43 2.42 -10.79
C ASP A 544 12.50 3.25 -10.05
N GLN A 545 12.40 4.61 -10.06
CA GLN A 545 13.25 5.47 -9.22
C GLN A 545 12.97 5.26 -7.73
N ALA A 546 11.71 5.19 -7.32
CA ALA A 546 11.34 4.90 -5.94
C ALA A 546 11.84 3.52 -5.49
N LEU A 547 11.72 2.47 -6.32
CA LEU A 547 12.24 1.13 -6.05
C LEU A 547 13.75 1.11 -5.88
N ALA A 548 14.48 1.95 -6.63
CA ALA A 548 15.92 2.08 -6.44
C ALA A 548 16.29 2.62 -5.05
N LEU A 549 15.41 3.35 -4.39
CA LEU A 549 15.62 3.96 -3.07
C LEU A 549 15.06 3.12 -1.92
N GLY A 550 13.98 2.36 -2.13
CA GLY A 550 13.32 1.55 -1.10
C GLY A 550 14.30 0.60 -0.39
N ARG A 551 14.14 0.38 0.89
CA ARG A 551 15.13 -0.29 1.77
C ARG A 551 14.58 -1.52 2.47
N THR A 552 13.28 -1.58 2.67
CA THR A 552 12.61 -2.69 3.34
C THR A 552 11.72 -3.48 2.37
N GLU A 553 11.49 -4.76 2.68
CA GLU A 553 10.58 -5.60 1.88
C GLU A 553 9.18 -4.99 1.80
N MET A 554 8.73 -4.36 2.88
CA MET A 554 7.41 -3.74 2.96
C MET A 554 7.30 -2.52 2.03
N GLU A 555 8.28 -1.58 2.07
CA GLU A 555 8.35 -0.43 1.16
C GLU A 555 8.35 -0.90 -0.29
N LEU A 556 9.26 -1.80 -0.62
CA LEU A 556 9.40 -2.33 -1.97
C LEU A 556 8.13 -3.06 -2.45
N SER A 557 7.49 -3.86 -1.58
CA SER A 557 6.25 -4.56 -1.92
C SER A 557 5.13 -3.58 -2.28
N HIS A 558 5.04 -2.46 -1.57
CA HIS A 558 4.07 -1.41 -1.87
C HIS A 558 4.35 -0.76 -3.24
N ILE A 559 5.59 -0.30 -3.46
CA ILE A 559 5.96 0.38 -4.71
C ILE A 559 5.85 -0.58 -5.91
N PHE A 560 6.25 -1.85 -5.76
CA PHE A 560 6.04 -2.87 -6.79
C PHE A 560 4.57 -3.04 -7.13
N SER A 561 3.67 -3.03 -6.13
CA SER A 561 2.23 -3.13 -6.37
C SER A 561 1.72 -1.95 -7.21
N LEU A 562 2.19 -0.73 -6.95
CA LEU A 562 1.85 0.46 -7.74
C LEU A 562 2.38 0.36 -9.17
N ARG A 563 3.65 -0.01 -9.32
CA ARG A 563 4.30 -0.18 -10.63
C ARG A 563 3.63 -1.26 -11.46
N ASP A 564 3.36 -2.42 -10.87
CA ASP A 564 2.76 -3.54 -11.57
C ASP A 564 1.32 -3.24 -11.98
N ALA A 565 0.57 -2.47 -11.16
CA ALA A 565 -0.74 -1.95 -11.55
C ALA A 565 -0.65 -1.03 -12.77
N ALA A 566 0.32 -0.10 -12.79
CA ALA A 566 0.53 0.79 -13.93
C ALA A 566 0.95 0.02 -15.19
N LYS A 567 1.84 -0.98 -15.06
CA LYS A 567 2.25 -1.86 -16.17
C LYS A 567 1.08 -2.65 -16.73
N ALA A 568 0.27 -3.26 -15.86
CA ALA A 568 -0.92 -4.01 -16.29
C ALA A 568 -1.93 -3.10 -17.01
N GLN A 569 -2.16 -1.87 -16.50
CA GLN A 569 -3.02 -0.89 -17.18
C GLN A 569 -2.48 -0.54 -18.57
N LEU A 570 -1.18 -0.26 -18.69
CA LEU A 570 -0.55 0.05 -19.99
C LEU A 570 -0.71 -1.11 -20.98
N THR A 571 -0.35 -2.33 -20.58
CA THR A 571 -0.47 -3.52 -21.44
C THR A 571 -1.92 -3.77 -21.88
N VAL A 572 -2.87 -3.62 -20.94
CA VAL A 572 -4.29 -3.85 -21.22
C VAL A 572 -4.87 -2.78 -22.13
N THR A 573 -4.55 -1.52 -21.93
CA THR A 573 -5.05 -0.42 -22.76
C THR A 573 -4.51 -0.52 -24.19
N GLU A 574 -3.24 -0.85 -24.37
CA GLU A 574 -2.65 -1.13 -25.68
C GLU A 574 -3.32 -2.34 -26.35
N ARG A 575 -3.50 -3.45 -25.63
CA ARG A 575 -4.15 -4.68 -26.15
C ARG A 575 -5.61 -4.45 -26.55
N LEU A 576 -6.37 -3.67 -25.80
CA LEU A 576 -7.80 -3.41 -26.05
C LEU A 576 -8.05 -2.21 -26.98
N GLY A 577 -7.01 -1.49 -27.40
CA GLY A 577 -7.13 -0.27 -28.19
C GLY A 577 -7.96 0.80 -27.48
N LEU A 578 -7.73 1.00 -26.17
CA LEU A 578 -8.43 1.99 -25.36
C LEU A 578 -7.60 3.26 -25.26
N ASP A 579 -8.26 4.41 -25.44
CA ASP A 579 -7.63 5.70 -25.21
C ASP A 579 -7.64 6.00 -23.69
N LEU A 580 -6.46 6.20 -23.12
CA LEU A 580 -6.27 6.51 -21.72
C LEU A 580 -6.92 7.84 -21.33
N SER A 581 -7.04 8.81 -22.26
CA SER A 581 -7.72 10.09 -22.04
C SER A 581 -9.21 9.92 -21.74
N THR A 582 -9.84 8.87 -22.30
CA THR A 582 -11.24 8.55 -22.01
C THR A 582 -11.43 7.90 -20.64
N LEU A 583 -10.41 7.22 -20.11
CA LEU A 583 -10.44 6.64 -18.77
C LEU A 583 -10.32 7.71 -17.68
N SER A 584 -9.52 8.75 -17.88
CA SER A 584 -9.41 9.89 -16.96
C SER A 584 -10.70 10.71 -16.91
N SER A 585 -11.41 10.87 -18.03
CA SER A 585 -12.71 11.57 -18.08
C SER A 585 -13.84 10.77 -17.42
N LEU A 586 -13.79 9.43 -17.42
CA LEU A 586 -14.73 8.57 -16.71
C LEU A 586 -14.52 8.60 -15.18
N GLN A 587 -13.36 9.06 -14.72
CA GLN A 587 -13.00 9.19 -13.32
C GLN A 587 -13.37 10.56 -12.71
N GLY A 588 -14.00 11.46 -13.45
CA GLY A 588 -14.51 12.74 -12.94
C GLY A 588 -13.44 13.78 -12.64
N ILE A 589 -12.27 13.67 -13.25
CA ILE A 589 -11.18 14.65 -13.18
C ILE A 589 -11.11 15.36 -14.55
N SER A 590 -11.93 16.36 -14.72
CA SER A 590 -11.84 17.32 -15.82
C SER A 590 -11.39 18.67 -15.27
#